data_5d6a8ef373958bbf75a8f96cc1165641
#
_entry.id   5d6a8ef373958bbf75a8f96cc1165641
#
_cell.length_a   1.000
_cell.length_b   1.000
_cell.length_c   1.000
_cell.angle_alpha   90.00
_cell.angle_beta   90.00
_cell.angle_gamma   90.00
#
_symmetry.space_group_name_H-M   'P 1'
#
loop_
_entity.id
_entity.type
_entity.pdbx_description
1 polymer ?
#
loop_
_entity_poly.entity_id
_entity_poly.type
_entity_poly.pdbx_seq_one_letter_code
_entity_poly.pdbx_strand_id
1 'polypeptide(L)'
;MPSQYIMVTPGSEVFEHYDQKRDCYEQLTNFMNLPTHGKICALYGLRRTGKTVMMEQCIAELPEEEKQKSAYLLCLNGCDMLEVRRVMEPLYAKGTRNFFIDEITAVTDFQKYGNVLSDYFSAKGAKVIIAGTDSLGIMLAEADILYDRIQMIHTSHVPYAEFSRLLGGKTLDDYIEYGGL
;
A
#
# COMPACT_ATOMS: atom_id res chain seq x y z
N MET A 1 18.44 -6.13 -15.00
CA MET A 1 19.26 -5.59 -13.89
C MET A 1 18.33 -5.19 -12.76
N PRO A 2 18.69 -5.33 -11.49
CA PRO A 2 17.89 -4.79 -10.40
C PRO A 2 17.77 -3.26 -10.55
N SER A 3 16.61 -2.72 -10.21
CA SER A 3 16.42 -1.27 -10.20
C SER A 3 17.23 -0.63 -9.07
N GLN A 4 17.82 0.53 -9.34
CA GLN A 4 18.44 1.34 -8.26
C GLN A 4 17.42 2.23 -7.53
N TYR A 5 16.18 2.32 -8.04
CA TYR A 5 15.13 3.18 -7.52
C TYR A 5 13.97 2.40 -6.87
N ILE A 6 13.96 1.07 -6.96
CA ILE A 6 12.93 0.24 -6.36
C ILE A 6 13.59 -0.93 -5.63
N MET A 7 13.36 -1.00 -4.33
CA MET A 7 13.73 -2.16 -3.52
C MET A 7 12.57 -3.16 -3.58
N VAL A 8 12.88 -4.40 -3.92
CA VAL A 8 11.89 -5.49 -4.01
C VAL A 8 12.14 -6.50 -2.91
N THR A 9 11.13 -6.77 -2.11
CA THR A 9 11.12 -7.82 -1.09
C THR A 9 10.04 -8.85 -1.46
N PRO A 10 10.40 -10.14 -1.62
CA PRO A 10 9.41 -11.21 -1.78
C PRO A 10 8.44 -11.24 -0.61
N GLY A 11 7.16 -11.52 -0.85
CA GLY A 11 6.16 -11.54 0.22
C GLY A 11 6.45 -12.54 1.33
N SER A 12 7.13 -13.65 1.00
CA SER A 12 7.61 -14.64 1.97
C SER A 12 8.71 -14.14 2.91
N GLU A 13 9.34 -13.01 2.58
CA GLU A 13 10.41 -12.38 3.38
C GLU A 13 9.91 -11.14 4.13
N VAL A 14 8.64 -10.79 3.99
CA VAL A 14 8.02 -9.68 4.73
C VAL A 14 7.51 -10.19 6.08
N PHE A 15 7.92 -9.55 7.15
CA PHE A 15 7.53 -9.88 8.51
C PHE A 15 6.78 -8.70 9.12
N GLU A 16 5.68 -9.00 9.82
CA GLU A 16 5.00 -8.01 10.63
C GLU A 16 5.76 -7.80 11.95
N HIS A 17 5.78 -6.54 12.40
CA HIS A 17 6.40 -6.16 13.66
C HIS A 17 5.37 -5.82 14.75
N TYR A 18 4.08 -5.73 14.40
CA TYR A 18 3.01 -5.25 15.26
C TYR A 18 1.75 -6.10 15.11
N ASP A 19 1.27 -6.67 16.20
CA ASP A 19 0.06 -7.51 16.24
C ASP A 19 -1.22 -6.68 16.13
N GLN A 20 -1.18 -5.43 16.62
CA GLN A 20 -2.36 -4.57 16.71
C GLN A 20 -2.63 -3.86 15.37
N LYS A 21 -3.89 -3.84 14.96
CA LYS A 21 -4.32 -3.31 13.67
C LYS A 21 -5.08 -1.99 13.81
N ARG A 22 -4.87 -1.12 12.82
CA ARG A 22 -5.66 0.09 12.64
C ARG A 22 -7.12 -0.25 12.34
N ASP A 23 -8.06 0.60 12.79
CA ASP A 23 -9.49 0.39 12.51
C ASP A 23 -9.79 0.35 11.01
N CYS A 24 -9.06 1.12 10.20
CA CYS A 24 -9.19 1.10 8.74
C CYS A 24 -8.61 -0.15 8.06
N TYR A 25 -7.91 -1.04 8.77
CA TYR A 25 -7.29 -2.25 8.21
C TYR A 25 -8.31 -3.21 7.57
N GLU A 26 -9.51 -3.30 8.11
CA GLU A 26 -10.58 -4.13 7.54
C GLU A 26 -10.90 -3.77 6.08
N GLN A 27 -10.79 -2.49 5.72
CA GLN A 27 -11.02 -2.07 4.33
C GLN A 27 -9.97 -2.65 3.37
N LEU A 28 -8.71 -2.78 3.82
CA LEU A 28 -7.63 -3.41 3.05
C LEU A 28 -7.85 -4.91 2.89
N THR A 29 -8.22 -5.62 3.97
CA THR A 29 -8.52 -7.06 3.90
C THR A 29 -9.74 -7.34 3.02
N ASN A 30 -10.76 -6.51 3.07
CA ASN A 30 -11.91 -6.61 2.18
C ASN A 30 -11.50 -6.45 0.70
N PHE A 31 -10.63 -5.50 0.37
CA PHE A 31 -10.08 -5.36 -0.98
C PHE A 31 -9.32 -6.62 -1.42
N MET A 32 -8.52 -7.21 -0.53
CA MET A 32 -7.76 -8.44 -0.83
C MET A 32 -8.67 -9.64 -1.08
N ASN A 33 -9.79 -9.74 -0.39
CA ASN A 33 -10.71 -10.87 -0.49
C ASN A 33 -11.70 -10.79 -1.67
N LEU A 34 -11.93 -9.60 -2.21
CA LEU A 34 -12.89 -9.38 -3.30
C LEU A 34 -12.20 -9.34 -4.67
N PRO A 35 -12.89 -9.66 -5.78
CA PRO A 35 -12.36 -9.44 -7.13
C PRO A 35 -12.03 -7.96 -7.36
N THR A 36 -10.90 -7.67 -8.00
CA THR A 36 -10.45 -6.29 -8.23
C THR A 36 -11.29 -5.51 -9.22
N HIS A 37 -11.88 -6.20 -10.20
CA HIS A 37 -12.56 -5.58 -11.35
C HIS A 37 -11.74 -4.46 -12.02
N GLY A 38 -10.41 -4.61 -12.05
CA GLY A 38 -9.49 -3.61 -12.58
C GLY A 38 -9.17 -2.46 -11.63
N LYS A 39 -9.67 -2.49 -10.39
CA LYS A 39 -9.37 -1.47 -9.37
C LYS A 39 -8.07 -1.76 -8.64
N ILE A 40 -7.38 -0.71 -8.24
CA ILE A 40 -6.26 -0.75 -7.30
C ILE A 40 -6.71 -0.21 -5.95
N CYS A 41 -5.95 -0.46 -4.89
CA CYS A 41 -6.20 0.08 -3.55
C CYS A 41 -5.12 1.08 -3.18
N ALA A 42 -5.48 2.24 -2.63
CA ALA A 42 -4.53 3.25 -2.17
C ALA A 42 -4.70 3.55 -0.69
N LEU A 43 -3.62 3.34 0.06
CA LEU A 43 -3.47 3.81 1.44
C LEU A 43 -2.85 5.22 1.40
N TYR A 44 -3.59 6.22 1.82
CA TYR A 44 -3.13 7.60 1.81
C TYR A 44 -3.33 8.29 3.16
N GLY A 45 -2.52 9.27 3.45
CA GLY A 45 -2.55 10.02 4.70
C GLY A 45 -1.15 10.49 5.10
N LEU A 46 -1.06 11.19 6.20
CA LEU A 46 0.19 11.77 6.70
C LEU A 46 1.26 10.69 6.95
N ARG A 47 2.51 11.13 7.08
CA ARG A 47 3.60 10.25 7.52
C ARG A 47 3.27 9.67 8.91
N ARG A 48 3.77 8.45 9.18
CA ARG A 48 3.65 7.75 10.47
C ARG A 48 2.21 7.36 10.87
N THR A 49 1.25 7.35 9.94
CA THR A 49 -0.11 6.89 10.20
C THR A 49 -0.30 5.38 10.01
N GLY A 50 0.77 4.60 9.84
CA GLY A 50 0.74 3.14 9.81
C GLY A 50 0.54 2.49 8.43
N LYS A 51 0.64 3.23 7.30
CA LYS A 51 0.43 2.68 5.95
C LYS A 51 1.34 1.49 5.63
N THR A 52 2.64 1.65 5.82
CA THR A 52 3.65 0.58 5.64
C THR A 52 3.34 -0.62 6.52
N VAL A 53 3.07 -0.38 7.81
CA VAL A 53 2.71 -1.45 8.77
C VAL A 53 1.47 -2.21 8.32
N MET A 54 0.43 -1.52 7.83
CA MET A 54 -0.77 -2.17 7.31
C MET A 54 -0.48 -3.06 6.09
N MET A 55 0.43 -2.65 5.21
CA MET A 55 0.87 -3.49 4.08
C MET A 55 1.61 -4.74 4.57
N GLU A 56 2.56 -4.58 5.48
CA GLU A 56 3.33 -5.69 6.06
C GLU A 56 2.43 -6.68 6.79
N GLN A 57 1.50 -6.21 7.62
CA GLN A 57 0.49 -7.04 8.28
C GLN A 57 -0.37 -7.80 7.26
N CYS A 58 -0.81 -7.11 6.21
CA CYS A 58 -1.62 -7.72 5.17
C CYS A 58 -0.87 -8.86 4.46
N ILE A 59 0.41 -8.66 4.12
CA ILE A 59 1.25 -9.69 3.51
C ILE A 59 1.46 -10.86 4.48
N ALA A 60 1.77 -10.56 5.74
CA ALA A 60 2.05 -11.57 6.77
C ALA A 60 0.83 -12.47 7.06
N GLU A 61 -0.39 -11.97 6.87
CA GLU A 61 -1.63 -12.73 7.07
C GLU A 61 -2.07 -13.55 5.85
N LEU A 62 -1.47 -13.34 4.68
CA LEU A 62 -1.80 -14.13 3.50
C LEU A 62 -1.47 -15.61 3.73
N PRO A 63 -2.23 -16.54 3.15
CA PRO A 63 -1.82 -17.93 3.06
C PRO A 63 -0.44 -18.07 2.42
N GLU A 64 0.34 -19.06 2.82
CA GLU A 64 1.74 -19.22 2.35
C GLU A 64 1.86 -19.24 0.82
N GLU A 65 0.92 -19.87 0.14
CA GLU A 65 0.86 -19.88 -1.32
C GLU A 65 0.69 -18.48 -1.92
N GLU A 66 -0.10 -17.62 -1.27
CA GLU A 66 -0.32 -16.24 -1.71
C GLU A 66 0.85 -15.32 -1.35
N LYS A 67 1.54 -15.57 -0.21
CA LYS A 67 2.80 -14.87 0.11
C LYS A 67 3.85 -15.09 -0.97
N GLN A 68 4.00 -16.33 -1.47
CA GLN A 68 4.93 -16.64 -2.55
C GLN A 68 4.56 -15.94 -3.87
N LYS A 69 3.29 -15.55 -4.05
CA LYS A 69 2.81 -14.77 -5.20
C LYS A 69 2.77 -13.27 -4.90
N SER A 70 3.33 -12.82 -3.79
CA SER A 70 3.32 -11.43 -3.37
C SER A 70 4.71 -10.79 -3.48
N ALA A 71 4.74 -9.49 -3.78
CA ALA A 71 5.95 -8.69 -3.77
C ALA A 71 5.68 -7.34 -3.11
N TYR A 72 6.57 -6.93 -2.22
CA TYR A 72 6.61 -5.59 -1.65
C TYR A 72 7.67 -4.77 -2.38
N LEU A 73 7.28 -3.61 -2.87
CA LEU A 73 8.11 -2.69 -3.64
C LEU A 73 8.18 -1.35 -2.90
N LEU A 74 9.38 -0.93 -2.50
CA LEU A 74 9.61 0.40 -1.93
C LEU A 74 10.19 1.30 -3.01
N CYS A 75 9.45 2.35 -3.39
CA CYS A 75 9.88 3.35 -4.36
C CYS A 75 10.77 4.41 -3.69
N LEU A 76 11.89 4.72 -4.34
CA LEU A 76 12.84 5.75 -3.90
C LEU A 76 12.72 6.99 -4.79
N ASN A 77 13.21 8.12 -4.30
CA ASN A 77 13.25 9.36 -5.07
C ASN A 77 14.00 9.20 -6.40
N GLY A 78 13.43 9.74 -7.47
CA GLY A 78 13.98 9.62 -8.83
C GLY A 78 13.42 8.44 -9.62
N CYS A 79 12.55 7.63 -9.02
CA CYS A 79 11.78 6.61 -9.73
C CYS A 79 10.74 7.25 -10.66
N ASP A 80 10.45 6.61 -11.79
CA ASP A 80 9.33 6.93 -12.68
C ASP A 80 8.42 5.72 -12.90
N MET A 81 7.25 5.91 -13.51
CA MET A 81 6.30 4.82 -13.77
C MET A 81 6.82 3.79 -14.77
N LEU A 82 7.74 4.16 -15.65
CA LEU A 82 8.38 3.20 -16.57
C LEU A 82 9.27 2.23 -15.78
N GLU A 83 9.98 2.72 -14.78
CA GLU A 83 10.80 1.88 -13.89
C GLU A 83 9.93 0.96 -13.03
N VAL A 84 8.82 1.47 -12.47
CA VAL A 84 7.84 0.64 -11.75
C VAL A 84 7.34 -0.50 -12.64
N ARG A 85 6.95 -0.20 -13.86
CA ARG A 85 6.50 -1.20 -14.83
C ARG A 85 7.61 -2.21 -15.17
N ARG A 86 8.84 -1.76 -15.41
CA ARG A 86 10.00 -2.65 -15.70
C ARG A 86 10.28 -3.64 -14.59
N VAL A 87 10.03 -3.26 -13.35
CA VAL A 87 10.17 -4.16 -12.19
C VAL A 87 8.99 -5.11 -12.08
N MET A 88 7.76 -4.62 -12.24
CA MET A 88 6.55 -5.42 -12.05
C MET A 88 6.33 -6.46 -13.17
N GLU A 89 6.61 -6.13 -14.43
CA GLU A 89 6.35 -7.04 -15.57
C GLU A 89 7.06 -8.40 -15.44
N PRO A 90 8.37 -8.48 -15.15
CA PRO A 90 9.04 -9.77 -14.95
C PRO A 90 8.52 -10.54 -13.73
N LEU A 91 8.17 -9.86 -12.65
CA LEU A 91 7.58 -10.47 -11.46
C LEU A 91 6.21 -11.08 -11.80
N TYR A 92 5.36 -10.31 -12.49
CA TYR A 92 4.05 -10.79 -12.94
C TYR A 92 4.17 -12.00 -13.87
N ALA A 93 5.12 -11.98 -14.81
CA ALA A 93 5.40 -13.10 -15.72
C ALA A 93 5.85 -14.37 -14.97
N LYS A 94 6.54 -14.21 -13.82
CA LYS A 94 6.97 -15.31 -12.94
C LYS A 94 5.88 -15.81 -11.99
N GLY A 95 4.69 -15.20 -12.00
CA GLY A 95 3.55 -15.65 -11.19
C GLY A 95 3.17 -14.75 -10.02
N THR A 96 3.87 -13.63 -9.79
CA THR A 96 3.44 -12.64 -8.79
C THR A 96 2.06 -12.09 -9.15
N ARG A 97 1.17 -12.04 -8.17
CA ARG A 97 -0.22 -11.59 -8.35
C ARG A 97 -0.62 -10.50 -7.37
N ASN A 98 0.08 -10.37 -6.25
CA ASN A 98 -0.16 -9.34 -5.23
C ASN A 98 1.04 -8.40 -5.18
N PHE A 99 0.84 -7.13 -5.50
CA PHE A 99 1.86 -6.09 -5.50
C PHE A 99 1.52 -5.05 -4.44
N PHE A 100 2.44 -4.85 -3.51
CA PHE A 100 2.36 -3.81 -2.49
C PHE A 100 3.44 -2.78 -2.79
N ILE A 101 3.05 -1.58 -3.19
CA ILE A 101 3.96 -0.53 -3.68
C ILE A 101 3.93 0.62 -2.68
N ASP A 102 4.98 0.73 -1.88
CA ASP A 102 5.11 1.78 -0.87
C ASP A 102 5.84 3.02 -1.43
N GLU A 103 5.53 4.16 -0.84
CA GLU A 103 6.02 5.48 -1.24
C GLU A 103 5.80 5.79 -2.74
N ILE A 104 4.63 5.40 -3.29
CA ILE A 104 4.29 5.64 -4.71
C ILE A 104 4.39 7.13 -5.09
N THR A 105 4.21 8.04 -4.13
CA THR A 105 4.30 9.47 -4.33
C THR A 105 5.74 9.98 -4.51
N ALA A 106 6.75 9.12 -4.31
CA ALA A 106 8.13 9.38 -4.71
C ALA A 106 8.35 9.18 -6.23
N VAL A 107 7.39 8.55 -6.92
CA VAL A 107 7.44 8.33 -8.38
C VAL A 107 7.03 9.61 -9.10
N THR A 108 7.95 10.18 -9.86
CA THR A 108 7.88 11.57 -10.36
C THR A 108 6.72 11.85 -11.31
N ASP A 109 6.24 10.85 -12.03
CA ASP A 109 5.18 10.96 -13.03
C ASP A 109 3.95 10.08 -12.73
N PHE A 110 3.79 9.67 -11.45
CA PHE A 110 2.66 8.85 -11.01
C PHE A 110 1.31 9.47 -11.37
N GLN A 111 1.13 10.77 -11.17
CA GLN A 111 -0.12 11.49 -11.50
C GLN A 111 -0.47 11.43 -12.98
N LYS A 112 0.50 11.19 -13.86
CA LYS A 112 0.30 11.16 -15.32
C LYS A 112 0.12 9.73 -15.86
N TYR A 113 0.82 8.76 -15.29
CA TYR A 113 0.92 7.41 -15.84
C TYR A 113 0.54 6.30 -14.85
N GLY A 114 0.05 6.64 -13.67
CA GLY A 114 -0.35 5.66 -12.64
C GLY A 114 -1.46 4.71 -13.07
N ASN A 115 -2.24 5.08 -14.11
CA ASN A 115 -3.26 4.21 -14.68
C ASN A 115 -2.72 2.87 -15.21
N VAL A 116 -1.42 2.75 -15.49
CA VAL A 116 -0.80 1.48 -15.89
C VAL A 116 -1.00 0.39 -14.82
N LEU A 117 -1.09 0.78 -13.54
CA LEU A 117 -1.32 -0.15 -12.44
C LEU A 117 -2.72 -0.79 -12.51
N SER A 118 -3.73 -0.01 -12.87
CA SER A 118 -5.10 -0.51 -13.06
C SER A 118 -5.27 -1.17 -14.44
N ASP A 119 -4.91 -0.47 -15.50
CA ASP A 119 -5.22 -0.87 -16.88
C ASP A 119 -4.42 -2.08 -17.35
N TYR A 120 -3.20 -2.24 -16.86
CA TYR A 120 -2.33 -3.34 -17.27
C TYR A 120 -2.27 -4.47 -16.24
N PHE A 121 -2.08 -4.16 -14.96
CA PHE A 121 -1.89 -5.19 -13.93
C PHE A 121 -3.22 -5.64 -13.29
N SER A 122 -4.00 -4.72 -12.74
CA SER A 122 -5.23 -5.08 -12.04
C SER A 122 -6.31 -5.59 -12.99
N ALA A 123 -6.42 -5.05 -14.20
CA ALA A 123 -7.33 -5.56 -15.24
C ALA A 123 -7.03 -7.01 -15.65
N LYS A 124 -5.79 -7.47 -15.44
CA LYS A 124 -5.35 -8.86 -15.67
C LYS A 124 -5.39 -9.72 -14.39
N GLY A 125 -6.07 -9.25 -13.36
CA GLY A 125 -6.31 -9.99 -12.11
C GLY A 125 -5.24 -9.85 -11.03
N ALA A 126 -4.25 -8.97 -11.20
CA ALA A 126 -3.33 -8.68 -10.10
C ALA A 126 -4.00 -7.80 -9.02
N LYS A 127 -3.71 -8.07 -7.76
CA LYS A 127 -3.99 -7.16 -6.65
C LYS A 127 -2.87 -6.12 -6.61
N VAL A 128 -3.21 -4.86 -6.68
CA VAL A 128 -2.23 -3.76 -6.58
C VAL A 128 -2.66 -2.84 -5.46
N ILE A 129 -1.82 -2.76 -4.44
CA ILE A 129 -1.99 -1.88 -3.28
C ILE A 129 -0.86 -0.86 -3.33
N ILE A 130 -1.19 0.40 -3.28
CA ILE A 130 -0.22 1.50 -3.25
C ILE A 130 -0.31 2.25 -1.93
N ALA A 131 0.79 2.79 -1.45
CA ALA A 131 0.80 3.72 -0.32
C ALA A 131 1.62 4.96 -0.63
N GLY A 132 1.20 6.09 -0.09
CA GLY A 132 1.91 7.35 -0.24
C GLY A 132 1.58 8.37 0.84
N THR A 133 2.54 9.24 1.11
CA THR A 133 2.42 10.31 2.12
C THR A 133 1.90 11.60 1.54
N ASP A 134 2.00 11.81 0.22
CA ASP A 134 1.38 12.92 -0.47
C ASP A 134 -0.07 12.59 -0.82
N SER A 135 -0.98 12.91 0.10
CA SER A 135 -2.42 12.68 -0.09
C SER A 135 -2.96 13.46 -1.29
N LEU A 136 -2.46 14.67 -1.54
CA LEU A 136 -2.90 15.49 -2.67
C LEU A 136 -2.55 14.85 -4.00
N GLY A 137 -1.32 14.32 -4.14
CA GLY A 137 -0.88 13.64 -5.36
C GLY A 137 -1.74 12.42 -5.69
N ILE A 138 -2.11 11.61 -4.68
CA ILE A 138 -2.99 10.45 -4.85
C ILE A 138 -4.42 10.88 -5.18
N MET A 139 -4.97 11.90 -4.49
CA MET A 139 -6.31 12.42 -4.77
C MET A 139 -6.42 13.04 -6.16
N LEU A 140 -5.38 13.73 -6.65
CA LEU A 140 -5.37 14.25 -8.02
C LEU A 140 -5.33 13.12 -9.06
N ALA A 141 -4.56 12.08 -8.81
CA ALA A 141 -4.55 10.89 -9.68
C ALA A 141 -5.90 10.16 -9.67
N GLU A 142 -6.58 10.06 -8.51
CA GLU A 142 -7.94 9.53 -8.40
C GLU A 142 -8.93 10.34 -9.23
N ALA A 143 -8.88 11.67 -9.13
CA ALA A 143 -9.82 12.55 -9.83
C ALA A 143 -9.67 12.55 -11.37
N ASP A 144 -8.52 12.17 -11.88
CA ASP A 144 -8.19 12.23 -13.31
C ASP A 144 -7.95 10.84 -13.90
N ILE A 145 -6.73 10.31 -13.80
CA ILE A 145 -6.30 9.11 -14.52
C ILE A 145 -6.81 7.79 -13.93
N LEU A 146 -7.14 7.77 -12.64
CA LEU A 146 -7.61 6.59 -11.89
C LEU A 146 -9.12 6.65 -11.57
N TYR A 147 -9.85 7.57 -12.17
CA TYR A 147 -11.29 7.72 -11.95
C TYR A 147 -12.00 6.35 -11.99
N ASP A 148 -12.76 6.04 -10.92
CA ASP A 148 -13.47 4.76 -10.70
C ASP A 148 -12.59 3.49 -10.72
N ARG A 149 -11.25 3.62 -10.80
CA ARG A 149 -10.29 2.50 -10.83
C ARG A 149 -9.46 2.36 -9.57
N ILE A 150 -9.78 3.14 -8.54
CA ILE A 150 -9.07 3.15 -7.28
C ILE A 150 -10.04 3.07 -6.11
N GLN A 151 -9.72 2.24 -5.13
CA GLN A 151 -10.35 2.24 -3.82
C GLN A 151 -9.44 2.99 -2.85
N MET A 152 -9.93 4.08 -2.29
CA MET A 152 -9.18 4.94 -1.38
C MET A 152 -9.40 4.52 0.07
N ILE A 153 -8.31 4.32 0.83
CA ILE A 153 -8.33 4.07 2.28
C ILE A 153 -7.54 5.17 2.97
N HIS A 154 -8.22 6.02 3.71
CA HIS A 154 -7.59 7.11 4.44
C HIS A 154 -7.03 6.62 5.77
N THR A 155 -5.72 6.75 5.95
CA THR A 155 -5.05 6.55 7.23
C THR A 155 -4.94 7.89 7.95
N SER A 156 -5.95 8.24 8.74
CA SER A 156 -5.98 9.47 9.56
C SER A 156 -5.00 9.39 10.73
N HIS A 157 -4.88 10.48 11.49
CA HIS A 157 -4.34 10.41 12.85
C HIS A 157 -5.02 9.31 13.64
N VAL A 158 -4.30 8.67 14.56
CA VAL A 158 -4.85 7.65 15.44
C VAL A 158 -5.75 8.33 16.47
N PRO A 159 -7.08 8.13 16.47
CA PRO A 159 -7.96 8.68 17.50
C PRO A 159 -7.64 8.09 18.88
N TYR A 160 -7.99 8.80 19.96
CA TYR A 160 -7.71 8.33 21.32
C TYR A 160 -8.23 6.90 21.60
N ALA A 161 -9.44 6.59 21.19
CA ALA A 161 -10.01 5.26 21.39
C ALA A 161 -9.17 4.15 20.71
N GLU A 162 -8.74 4.40 19.47
CA GLU A 162 -7.86 3.50 18.73
C GLU A 162 -6.45 3.43 19.36
N PHE A 163 -5.89 4.58 19.77
CA PHE A 163 -4.61 4.67 20.46
C PHE A 163 -4.61 3.85 21.75
N SER A 164 -5.63 4.04 22.61
CA SER A 164 -5.75 3.29 23.86
C SER A 164 -5.84 1.77 23.61
N ARG A 165 -6.59 1.36 22.60
CA ARG A 165 -6.70 -0.06 22.21
C ARG A 165 -5.37 -0.61 21.67
N LEU A 166 -4.70 0.11 20.78
CA LEU A 166 -3.44 -0.30 20.16
C LEU A 166 -2.30 -0.44 21.18
N LEU A 167 -2.29 0.38 22.22
CA LEU A 167 -1.22 0.44 23.20
C LEU A 167 -1.61 -0.13 24.59
N GLY A 168 -2.61 -0.99 24.63
CA GLY A 168 -2.95 -1.76 25.85
C GLY A 168 -3.56 -0.94 26.98
N GLY A 169 -4.42 0.03 26.66
CA GLY A 169 -5.20 0.78 27.66
C GLY A 169 -4.51 2.07 28.15
N LYS A 170 -3.67 2.68 27.33
CA LYS A 170 -3.06 3.99 27.59
C LYS A 170 -4.11 5.07 27.86
N THR A 171 -3.78 5.99 28.77
CA THR A 171 -4.67 7.05 29.25
C THR A 171 -4.79 8.22 28.28
N LEU A 172 -5.73 9.13 28.55
CA LEU A 172 -5.86 10.38 27.79
C LEU A 172 -4.61 11.28 27.96
N ASP A 173 -4.00 11.26 29.14
CA ASP A 173 -2.77 12.02 29.40
C ASP A 173 -1.61 11.49 28.55
N ASP A 174 -1.47 10.15 28.46
CA ASP A 174 -0.50 9.52 27.53
C ASP A 174 -0.77 9.91 26.08
N TYR A 175 -2.04 10.00 25.67
CA TYR A 175 -2.42 10.41 24.32
C TYR A 175 -2.08 11.86 24.03
N ILE A 176 -2.30 12.77 24.99
CA ILE A 176 -1.94 14.18 24.85
C ILE A 176 -0.42 14.35 24.75
N GLU A 177 0.34 13.53 25.48
CA GLU A 177 1.80 13.61 25.50
C GLU A 177 2.47 12.94 24.29
N TYR A 178 1.97 11.77 23.86
CA TYR A 178 2.64 10.89 22.89
C TYR A 178 1.78 10.52 21.68
N GLY A 179 0.49 10.77 21.71
CA GLY A 179 -0.46 10.22 20.78
C GLY A 179 -0.73 11.05 19.55
N GLY A 180 -1.35 10.40 18.57
CA GLY A 180 -1.88 11.02 17.36
C GLY A 180 -1.00 10.87 16.12
N LEU A 181 0.27 10.57 16.24
CA LEU A 181 1.19 10.29 15.12
C LEU A 181 2.08 9.09 15.41
#